data_460e1134659f6fd4da774362f713111e
#
_entry.id   460e1134659f6fd4da774362f713111e
#
_cell.length_a   1.000
_cell.length_b   1.000
_cell.length_c   1.000
_cell.angle_alpha   90.00
_cell.angle_beta   90.00
_cell.angle_gamma   90.00
#
_symmetry.space_group_name_H-M   'P 1'
#
loop_
_entity.id
_entity.type
_entity.pdbx_description
1 polymer ?
#
loop_
_entity_poly.entity_id
_entity_poly.type
_entity_poly.pdbx_seq_one_letter_code
_entity_poly.pdbx_strand_id
1 'polypeptide(L)'
;MPKLHVVVGSTRPGRLGLPIGQWAAQAAKEHGGFDVELVDLAEFGLPLLDEPAHPRAGRYTREHTLKWSASVDDADAFVLVTPEYNSGPPAALLNAVSFLYREWLYKPVGFVSYGGVAAGTRSVQVLKQVVTTLKMMPIPEAVAIPFVFKLMGESGFQADEPLEAGATMMFDELLRWTEALQPLRLNPLPPVPVGPPVPGAPAPRV
;
A
#
# COMPACT_ATOMS: atom_id res chain seq x y z
N MET A 1 -2.58 -19.97 -2.14
CA MET A 1 -1.71 -19.05 -1.40
C MET A 1 -2.42 -17.70 -1.36
N PRO A 2 -2.34 -16.94 -0.28
CA PRO A 2 -2.87 -15.58 -0.24
C PRO A 2 -2.13 -14.68 -1.23
N LYS A 3 -2.83 -13.69 -1.79
CA LYS A 3 -2.26 -12.74 -2.73
C LYS A 3 -1.66 -11.54 -2.00
N LEU A 4 -0.39 -11.22 -2.30
CA LEU A 4 0.33 -10.08 -1.77
C LEU A 4 0.57 -9.04 -2.86
N HIS A 5 0.08 -7.82 -2.65
CA HIS A 5 0.47 -6.69 -3.49
C HIS A 5 1.63 -5.91 -2.87
N VAL A 6 2.74 -5.82 -3.60
CA VAL A 6 3.86 -4.92 -3.29
C VAL A 6 3.64 -3.62 -4.06
N VAL A 7 3.23 -2.58 -3.33
CA VAL A 7 2.78 -1.31 -3.93
C VAL A 7 3.90 -0.27 -3.92
N VAL A 8 4.36 0.15 -5.07
CA VAL A 8 5.33 1.25 -5.23
C VAL A 8 4.62 2.59 -5.10
N GLY A 9 4.80 3.25 -3.94
CA GLY A 9 4.04 4.44 -3.55
C GLY A 9 4.51 5.75 -4.20
N SER A 10 5.74 5.83 -4.72
CA SER A 10 6.27 7.03 -5.37
C SER A 10 6.02 7.02 -6.87
N THR A 11 5.45 8.09 -7.39
CA THR A 11 5.24 8.32 -8.84
C THR A 11 6.23 9.33 -9.43
N ARG A 12 7.21 9.81 -8.64
CA ARG A 12 8.18 10.81 -9.09
C ARG A 12 9.06 10.26 -10.23
N PRO A 13 9.29 11.01 -11.32
CA PRO A 13 10.28 10.64 -12.34
C PRO A 13 11.67 10.41 -11.71
N GLY A 14 12.36 9.33 -12.10
CA GLY A 14 13.65 8.94 -11.53
C GLY A 14 13.59 8.45 -10.08
N ARG A 15 12.42 7.98 -9.61
CA ARG A 15 12.22 7.40 -8.29
C ARG A 15 13.06 6.13 -8.06
N LEU A 16 13.58 5.97 -6.86
CA LEU A 16 14.24 4.74 -6.42
C LEU A 16 13.24 3.66 -5.96
N GLY A 17 11.97 4.01 -5.82
CA GLY A 17 10.94 3.11 -5.32
C GLY A 17 10.68 1.91 -6.21
N LEU A 18 10.82 2.05 -7.54
CA LEU A 18 10.57 0.94 -8.45
C LEU A 18 11.60 -0.20 -8.29
N PRO A 19 12.92 0.02 -8.36
CA PRO A 19 13.87 -1.05 -8.11
C PRO A 19 13.79 -1.64 -6.70
N ILE A 20 13.45 -0.85 -5.68
CA ILE A 20 13.22 -1.34 -4.31
C ILE A 20 11.96 -2.21 -4.26
N GLY A 21 10.87 -1.80 -4.92
CA GLY A 21 9.66 -2.60 -5.03
C GLY A 21 9.87 -3.91 -5.77
N GLN A 22 10.67 -3.90 -6.83
CA GLN A 22 11.07 -5.10 -7.57
C GLN A 22 11.84 -6.07 -6.67
N TRP A 23 12.81 -5.57 -5.90
CA TRP A 23 13.52 -6.37 -4.91
C TRP A 23 12.55 -6.95 -3.86
N ALA A 24 11.69 -6.14 -3.27
CA ALA A 24 10.74 -6.60 -2.26
C ALA A 24 9.76 -7.65 -2.81
N ALA A 25 9.30 -7.48 -4.04
CA ALA A 25 8.45 -8.47 -4.71
C ALA A 25 9.20 -9.78 -5.01
N GLN A 26 10.47 -9.71 -5.38
CA GLN A 26 11.31 -10.88 -5.59
C GLN A 26 11.58 -11.62 -4.28
N ALA A 27 11.95 -10.92 -3.21
CA ALA A 27 12.14 -11.49 -1.88
C ALA A 27 10.84 -12.16 -1.35
N ALA A 28 9.68 -11.57 -1.59
CA ALA A 28 8.39 -12.17 -1.25
C ALA A 28 8.09 -13.45 -2.05
N LYS A 29 8.46 -13.51 -3.33
CA LYS A 29 8.33 -14.73 -4.15
C LYS A 29 9.24 -15.84 -3.66
N GLU A 30 10.49 -15.51 -3.29
CA GLU A 30 11.47 -16.45 -2.76
C GLU A 30 11.06 -16.98 -1.37
N HIS A 31 10.40 -16.16 -0.55
CA HIS A 31 9.78 -16.57 0.71
C HIS A 31 8.73 -17.67 0.50
N GLY A 32 7.99 -17.67 -0.60
CA GLY A 32 7.09 -18.75 -1.02
C GLY A 32 5.75 -18.81 -0.28
N GLY A 33 5.43 -17.86 0.61
CA GLY A 33 4.17 -17.81 1.36
C GLY A 33 3.02 -17.12 0.62
N PHE A 34 3.30 -16.42 -0.48
CA PHE A 34 2.35 -15.57 -1.19
C PHE A 34 2.37 -15.76 -2.70
N ASP A 35 1.21 -15.54 -3.34
CA ASP A 35 1.14 -15.18 -4.75
C ASP A 35 1.39 -13.67 -4.88
N VAL A 36 2.49 -13.26 -5.53
CA VAL A 36 3.02 -11.88 -5.41
C VAL A 36 2.80 -11.08 -6.68
N GLU A 37 2.16 -9.92 -6.54
CA GLU A 37 2.01 -8.93 -7.60
C GLU A 37 2.73 -7.62 -7.24
N LEU A 38 3.53 -7.09 -8.19
CA LEU A 38 4.12 -5.76 -8.09
C LEU A 38 3.16 -4.74 -8.69
N VAL A 39 2.71 -3.79 -7.88
CA VAL A 39 1.76 -2.75 -8.26
C VAL A 39 2.45 -1.39 -8.24
N ASP A 40 2.64 -0.77 -9.41
CA ASP A 40 3.22 0.57 -9.51
C ASP A 40 2.12 1.63 -9.62
N LEU A 41 1.98 2.51 -8.62
CA LEU A 41 0.98 3.58 -8.65
C LEU A 41 1.15 4.55 -9.83
N ALA A 42 2.35 4.65 -10.41
CA ALA A 42 2.56 5.47 -11.59
C ALA A 42 1.78 4.97 -12.82
N GLU A 43 1.52 3.66 -12.90
CA GLU A 43 0.78 3.06 -14.02
C GLU A 43 -0.74 3.26 -13.92
N PHE A 44 -1.25 3.53 -12.73
CA PHE A 44 -2.67 3.81 -12.53
C PHE A 44 -3.04 5.23 -12.91
N GLY A 45 -2.10 6.18 -12.88
CA GLY A 45 -2.35 7.56 -13.26
C GLY A 45 -3.49 8.22 -12.48
N LEU A 46 -3.69 7.85 -11.21
CA LEU A 46 -4.79 8.36 -10.39
C LEU A 46 -4.72 9.89 -10.28
N PRO A 47 -5.78 10.63 -10.67
CA PRO A 47 -5.87 12.06 -10.37
C PRO A 47 -5.98 12.27 -8.86
N LEU A 48 -6.04 13.51 -8.38
CA LEU A 48 -6.53 13.75 -7.02
C LEU A 48 -7.95 13.22 -6.90
N LEU A 49 -8.30 12.67 -5.73
CA LEU A 49 -9.59 12.03 -5.48
C LEU A 49 -10.76 12.88 -6.04
N ASP A 50 -11.43 12.34 -7.03
CA ASP A 50 -12.48 13.01 -7.84
C ASP A 50 -13.82 12.27 -7.85
N GLU A 51 -13.96 11.25 -6.99
CA GLU A 51 -15.24 10.56 -6.83
C GLU A 51 -16.26 11.44 -6.09
N PRO A 52 -17.49 11.59 -6.64
CA PRO A 52 -18.50 12.43 -6.01
C PRO A 52 -19.07 11.83 -4.72
N ALA A 53 -19.03 10.51 -4.58
CA ALA A 53 -19.51 9.81 -3.38
C ALA A 53 -18.35 9.54 -2.41
N HIS A 54 -18.67 9.59 -1.11
CA HIS A 54 -17.67 9.22 -0.08
C HIS A 54 -17.22 7.76 -0.29
N PRO A 55 -15.93 7.41 -0.19
CA PRO A 55 -15.42 6.05 -0.45
C PRO A 55 -16.09 4.94 0.38
N ARG A 56 -16.54 5.25 1.60
CA ARG A 56 -17.32 4.31 2.44
C ARG A 56 -18.63 3.84 1.79
N ALA A 57 -19.17 4.61 0.85
CA ALA A 57 -20.38 4.22 0.13
C ALA A 57 -20.13 3.08 -0.89
N GLY A 58 -18.88 2.87 -1.29
CA GLY A 58 -18.48 1.87 -2.30
C GLY A 58 -19.17 2.09 -3.66
N ARG A 59 -19.49 3.35 -3.98
CA ARG A 59 -20.15 3.76 -5.24
C ARG A 59 -19.17 4.55 -6.07
N TYR A 60 -18.37 3.85 -6.84
CA TYR A 60 -17.37 4.44 -7.72
C TYR A 60 -17.94 4.62 -9.13
N THR A 61 -17.61 5.74 -9.75
CA THR A 61 -18.12 6.12 -11.08
C THR A 61 -17.01 6.34 -12.10
N ARG A 62 -15.77 6.48 -11.64
CA ARG A 62 -14.61 6.73 -12.50
C ARG A 62 -13.91 5.44 -12.88
N GLU A 63 -13.54 5.31 -14.14
CA GLU A 63 -12.85 4.13 -14.66
C GLU A 63 -11.53 3.86 -13.91
N HIS A 64 -10.73 4.91 -13.64
CA HIS A 64 -9.50 4.79 -12.86
C HIS A 64 -9.75 4.30 -11.44
N THR A 65 -10.86 4.75 -10.79
CA THR A 65 -11.23 4.26 -9.45
C THR A 65 -11.67 2.80 -9.50
N LEU A 66 -12.47 2.40 -10.49
CA LEU A 66 -12.90 1.00 -10.64
C LEU A 66 -11.71 0.08 -10.90
N LYS A 67 -10.76 0.49 -11.74
CA LYS A 67 -9.52 -0.25 -11.99
C LYS A 67 -8.69 -0.39 -10.71
N TRP A 68 -8.54 0.70 -9.94
CA TRP A 68 -7.81 0.70 -8.68
C TRP A 68 -8.51 -0.15 -7.61
N SER A 69 -9.83 -0.02 -7.49
CA SER A 69 -10.66 -0.84 -6.60
C SER A 69 -10.51 -2.34 -6.90
N ALA A 70 -10.58 -2.74 -8.15
CA ALA A 70 -10.41 -4.14 -8.55
C ALA A 70 -9.02 -4.68 -8.17
N SER A 71 -7.95 -3.90 -8.38
CA SER A 71 -6.61 -4.28 -7.99
C SER A 71 -6.48 -4.45 -6.47
N VAL A 72 -7.00 -3.50 -5.68
CA VAL A 72 -6.89 -3.58 -4.22
C VAL A 72 -7.76 -4.69 -3.64
N ASP A 73 -8.94 -4.92 -4.21
CA ASP A 73 -9.85 -5.97 -3.74
C ASP A 73 -9.27 -7.37 -3.92
N ASP A 74 -8.52 -7.59 -4.99
CA ASP A 74 -7.87 -8.86 -5.34
C ASP A 74 -6.77 -9.28 -4.35
N ALA A 75 -6.18 -8.34 -3.60
CA ALA A 75 -5.12 -8.62 -2.63
C ALA A 75 -5.66 -9.10 -1.28
N ASP A 76 -4.93 -10.00 -0.61
CA ASP A 76 -5.16 -10.41 0.78
C ASP A 76 -4.29 -9.64 1.77
N ALA A 77 -3.14 -9.14 1.32
CA ALA A 77 -2.16 -8.41 2.11
C ALA A 77 -1.41 -7.39 1.25
N PHE A 78 -0.74 -6.44 1.91
CA PHE A 78 0.03 -5.40 1.24
C PHE A 78 1.43 -5.21 1.83
N VAL A 79 2.38 -4.86 0.95
CA VAL A 79 3.62 -4.19 1.33
C VAL A 79 3.64 -2.83 0.65
N LEU A 80 3.66 -1.74 1.44
CA LEU A 80 3.77 -0.40 0.90
C LEU A 80 5.23 0.05 0.85
N VAL A 81 5.75 0.24 -0.36
CA VAL A 81 7.12 0.73 -0.61
C VAL A 81 7.09 2.25 -0.68
N THR A 82 7.66 2.92 0.31
CA THR A 82 7.51 4.37 0.47
C THR A 82 8.83 5.10 0.74
N PRO A 83 9.13 6.19 0.00
CA PRO A 83 10.11 7.18 0.42
C PRO A 83 9.55 8.06 1.54
N GLU A 84 10.41 8.93 2.03
CA GLU A 84 10.02 10.04 2.89
C GLU A 84 10.23 11.36 2.14
N TYR A 85 9.15 12.11 1.93
CA TYR A 85 9.16 13.44 1.37
C TYR A 85 8.70 14.45 2.44
N ASN A 86 9.61 15.34 2.88
CA ASN A 86 9.31 16.33 3.90
C ASN A 86 8.66 15.74 5.17
N SER A 87 9.25 14.64 5.69
CA SER A 87 8.78 13.92 6.88
C SER A 87 7.41 13.22 6.72
N GLY A 88 6.95 13.00 5.50
CA GLY A 88 5.69 12.32 5.20
C GLY A 88 5.77 11.39 4.00
N PRO A 89 4.72 10.61 3.73
CA PRO A 89 4.63 9.77 2.56
C PRO A 89 4.39 10.59 1.29
N PRO A 90 4.64 10.00 0.09
CA PRO A 90 4.27 10.63 -1.17
C PRO A 90 2.79 10.96 -1.23
N ALA A 91 2.44 12.15 -1.74
CA ALA A 91 1.05 12.55 -1.93
C ALA A 91 0.26 11.54 -2.79
N ALA A 92 0.90 10.94 -3.80
CA ALA A 92 0.29 9.93 -4.64
C ALA A 92 -0.14 8.68 -3.84
N LEU A 93 0.67 8.24 -2.86
CA LEU A 93 0.32 7.09 -2.03
C LEU A 93 -0.84 7.43 -1.07
N LEU A 94 -0.82 8.58 -0.42
CA LEU A 94 -1.93 9.04 0.43
C LEU A 94 -3.23 9.17 -0.38
N ASN A 95 -3.13 9.73 -1.58
CA ASN A 95 -4.26 9.87 -2.49
C ASN A 95 -4.82 8.51 -2.89
N ALA A 96 -3.97 7.56 -3.31
CA ALA A 96 -4.39 6.22 -3.70
C ALA A 96 -5.10 5.47 -2.56
N VAL A 97 -4.58 5.57 -1.33
CA VAL A 97 -5.22 4.99 -0.14
C VAL A 97 -6.59 5.64 0.13
N SER A 98 -6.73 6.93 -0.12
CA SER A 98 -7.96 7.69 0.15
C SER A 98 -9.09 7.43 -0.86
N PHE A 99 -8.80 6.89 -2.04
CA PHE A 99 -9.81 6.59 -3.07
C PHE A 99 -10.81 5.52 -2.63
N LEU A 100 -10.40 4.59 -1.75
CA LEU A 100 -11.14 3.38 -1.44
C LEU A 100 -11.38 3.24 0.06
N TYR A 101 -12.27 2.34 0.44
CA TYR A 101 -12.53 2.02 1.83
C TYR A 101 -12.74 0.52 2.07
N ARG A 102 -13.70 -0.09 1.39
CA ARG A 102 -14.13 -1.48 1.63
C ARG A 102 -13.04 -2.48 1.27
N GLU A 103 -12.31 -2.19 0.23
CA GLU A 103 -11.25 -3.01 -0.34
C GLU A 103 -10.05 -3.17 0.58
N TRP A 104 -9.86 -2.22 1.51
CA TRP A 104 -8.79 -2.25 2.52
C TRP A 104 -9.13 -3.04 3.78
N LEU A 105 -10.44 -3.25 4.06
CA LEU A 105 -10.88 -3.76 5.37
C LEU A 105 -10.24 -5.09 5.75
N TYR A 106 -9.67 -5.13 6.96
CA TYR A 106 -9.10 -6.33 7.59
C TYR A 106 -7.97 -6.99 6.79
N LYS A 107 -7.26 -6.22 5.97
CA LYS A 107 -6.06 -6.68 5.28
C LYS A 107 -4.81 -6.18 6.03
N PRO A 108 -3.83 -7.05 6.31
CA PRO A 108 -2.60 -6.62 6.95
C PRO A 108 -1.70 -5.89 5.96
N VAL A 109 -0.83 -5.02 6.50
CA VAL A 109 0.10 -4.23 5.71
C VAL A 109 1.47 -4.13 6.38
N GLY A 110 2.52 -4.54 5.65
CA GLY A 110 3.92 -4.31 5.95
C GLY A 110 4.45 -3.07 5.22
N PHE A 111 5.65 -2.62 5.61
CA PHE A 111 6.26 -1.44 5.02
C PHE A 111 7.71 -1.70 4.64
N VAL A 112 8.08 -1.28 3.44
CA VAL A 112 9.46 -1.12 3.01
C VAL A 112 9.68 0.37 2.80
N SER A 113 10.44 1.00 3.69
CA SER A 113 10.69 2.44 3.63
C SER A 113 12.15 2.75 3.32
N TYR A 114 12.40 3.89 2.68
CA TYR A 114 13.74 4.27 2.28
C TYR A 114 13.95 5.77 2.30
N GLY A 115 15.22 6.17 2.46
CA GLY A 115 15.55 7.59 2.47
C GLY A 115 17.02 7.86 2.81
N GLY A 116 17.25 9.00 3.43
CA GLY A 116 18.54 9.35 4.05
C GLY A 116 18.70 8.69 5.42
N VAL A 117 19.18 9.45 6.42
CA VAL A 117 19.40 8.94 7.78
C VAL A 117 18.13 8.41 8.44
N ALA A 118 16.96 8.98 8.16
CA ALA A 118 15.69 8.56 8.74
C ALA A 118 15.06 7.33 8.06
N ALA A 119 15.68 6.78 7.00
CA ALA A 119 15.24 5.56 6.33
C ALA A 119 13.75 5.54 5.89
N GLY A 120 13.08 6.70 5.81
CA GLY A 120 11.64 6.77 5.50
C GLY A 120 10.72 6.46 6.67
N THR A 121 11.22 6.31 7.90
CA THR A 121 10.41 5.86 9.04
C THR A 121 9.30 6.83 9.43
N ARG A 122 9.48 8.14 9.25
CA ARG A 122 8.41 9.12 9.51
C ARG A 122 7.24 8.99 8.54
N SER A 123 7.52 8.66 7.27
CA SER A 123 6.50 8.30 6.28
C SER A 123 5.66 7.12 6.77
N VAL A 124 6.31 6.06 7.28
CA VAL A 124 5.63 4.88 7.83
C VAL A 124 4.75 5.24 9.02
N GLN A 125 5.20 6.10 9.94
CA GLN A 125 4.38 6.50 11.10
C GLN A 125 3.10 7.24 10.67
N VAL A 126 3.18 8.11 9.68
CA VAL A 126 1.99 8.76 9.11
C VAL A 126 1.07 7.74 8.44
N LEU A 127 1.61 6.83 7.64
CA LEU A 127 0.82 5.78 6.96
C LEU A 127 0.11 4.87 7.97
N LYS A 128 0.77 4.47 9.07
CA LYS A 128 0.15 3.64 10.12
C LYS A 128 -1.12 4.28 10.67
N GLN A 129 -1.14 5.59 10.87
CA GLN A 129 -2.35 6.30 11.33
C GLN A 129 -3.47 6.25 10.27
N VAL A 130 -3.13 6.47 9.01
CA VAL A 130 -4.09 6.48 7.90
C VAL A 130 -4.70 5.10 7.69
N VAL A 131 -3.88 4.06 7.54
CA VAL A 131 -4.34 2.70 7.22
C VAL A 131 -5.14 2.08 8.37
N THR A 132 -4.82 2.41 9.62
CA THR A 132 -5.59 1.96 10.79
C THR A 132 -7.03 2.50 10.76
N THR A 133 -7.24 3.72 10.26
CA THR A 133 -8.60 4.29 10.08
C THR A 133 -9.42 3.49 9.07
N LEU A 134 -8.76 2.81 8.14
CA LEU A 134 -9.36 1.93 7.14
C LEU A 134 -9.50 0.48 7.64
N LYS A 135 -9.28 0.22 8.94
CA LYS A 135 -9.27 -1.11 9.55
C LYS A 135 -8.25 -2.08 8.91
N MET A 136 -7.23 -1.56 8.26
CA MET A 136 -6.06 -2.36 7.94
C MET A 136 -5.25 -2.63 9.20
N MET A 137 -4.50 -3.73 9.21
CA MET A 137 -3.60 -4.06 10.31
C MET A 137 -2.15 -3.76 9.93
N PRO A 138 -1.58 -2.60 10.32
CA PRO A 138 -0.16 -2.32 10.11
C PRO A 138 0.67 -3.17 11.07
N ILE A 139 1.48 -4.07 10.52
CA ILE A 139 2.34 -4.92 11.35
C ILE A 139 3.55 -4.13 11.88
N PRO A 140 4.13 -4.56 13.03
CA PRO A 140 5.34 -3.93 13.60
C PRO A 140 6.56 -4.11 12.71
N GLU A 141 6.74 -5.32 12.17
CA GLU A 141 7.88 -5.73 11.35
C GLU A 141 7.88 -4.94 10.05
N ALA A 142 9.02 -4.31 9.76
CA ALA A 142 9.18 -3.45 8.60
C ALA A 142 10.65 -3.41 8.15
N VAL A 143 10.88 -3.17 6.88
CA VAL A 143 12.22 -2.93 6.35
C VAL A 143 12.44 -1.42 6.22
N ALA A 144 13.43 -0.89 6.93
CA ALA A 144 13.83 0.50 6.86
C ALA A 144 15.23 0.62 6.24
N ILE A 145 15.34 1.32 5.10
CA ILE A 145 16.56 1.40 4.28
C ILE A 145 17.18 2.80 4.45
N PRO A 146 18.17 2.95 5.35
CA PRO A 146 18.89 4.22 5.51
C PRO A 146 19.89 4.41 4.37
N PHE A 147 20.19 5.67 4.05
CA PHE A 147 21.20 6.03 3.05
C PHE A 147 21.07 5.22 1.75
N VAL A 148 19.86 5.07 1.27
CA VAL A 148 19.47 4.21 0.14
C VAL A 148 20.36 4.35 -1.09
N PHE A 149 20.96 5.52 -1.32
CA PHE A 149 21.87 5.77 -2.46
C PHE A 149 23.13 4.88 -2.43
N LYS A 150 23.55 4.41 -1.26
CA LYS A 150 24.72 3.53 -1.12
C LYS A 150 24.44 2.10 -1.56
N LEU A 151 23.16 1.73 -1.64
CA LEU A 151 22.69 0.41 -2.03
C LEU A 151 22.17 0.36 -3.48
N MET A 152 22.36 1.47 -4.23
CA MET A 152 22.03 1.53 -5.65
C MET A 152 23.28 1.25 -6.47
N GLY A 153 23.27 0.14 -7.21
CA GLY A 153 24.31 -0.25 -8.18
C GLY A 153 23.85 -0.12 -9.63
N GLU A 154 24.69 -0.52 -10.57
CA GLU A 154 24.36 -0.54 -12.01
C GLU A 154 23.19 -1.48 -12.34
N SER A 155 23.02 -2.56 -11.58
CA SER A 155 21.92 -3.52 -11.72
C SER A 155 20.67 -3.16 -10.91
N GLY A 156 20.59 -1.98 -10.30
CA GLY A 156 19.48 -1.53 -9.46
C GLY A 156 19.78 -1.61 -7.97
N PHE A 157 18.74 -1.84 -7.16
CA PHE A 157 18.85 -1.93 -5.70
C PHE A 157 19.50 -3.25 -5.28
N GLN A 158 20.46 -3.17 -4.36
CA GLN A 158 21.19 -4.31 -3.81
C GLN A 158 21.03 -4.33 -2.29
N ALA A 159 20.17 -5.21 -1.80
CA ALA A 159 19.98 -5.39 -0.37
C ALA A 159 21.22 -6.07 0.25
N ASP A 160 21.52 -5.72 1.47
CA ASP A 160 22.49 -6.43 2.31
C ASP A 160 21.79 -7.51 3.16
N GLU A 161 22.58 -8.37 3.79
CA GLU A 161 22.07 -9.48 4.61
C GLU A 161 21.09 -9.03 5.70
N PRO A 162 21.29 -7.93 6.45
CA PRO A 162 20.31 -7.42 7.41
C PRO A 162 18.96 -7.04 6.78
N LEU A 163 18.95 -6.46 5.58
CA LEU A 163 17.72 -6.11 4.89
C LEU A 163 16.97 -7.35 4.39
N GLU A 164 17.69 -8.36 3.88
CA GLU A 164 17.10 -9.65 3.47
C GLU A 164 16.48 -10.38 4.67
N ALA A 165 17.19 -10.45 5.78
CA ALA A 165 16.68 -11.04 7.02
C ALA A 165 15.45 -10.27 7.55
N GLY A 166 15.48 -8.94 7.53
CA GLY A 166 14.35 -8.10 7.90
C GLY A 166 13.13 -8.30 7.01
N ALA A 167 13.33 -8.49 5.71
CA ALA A 167 12.27 -8.79 4.76
C ALA A 167 11.62 -10.15 5.06
N THR A 168 12.42 -11.19 5.31
CA THR A 168 11.92 -12.51 5.69
C THR A 168 11.05 -12.46 6.94
N MET A 169 11.53 -11.80 8.01
CA MET A 169 10.76 -11.63 9.26
C MET A 169 9.44 -10.87 9.01
N MET A 170 9.46 -9.84 8.17
CA MET A 170 8.25 -9.10 7.81
C MET A 170 7.25 -9.99 7.05
N PHE A 171 7.70 -10.81 6.11
CA PHE A 171 6.82 -11.70 5.35
C PHE A 171 6.26 -12.84 6.21
N ASP A 172 7.06 -13.42 7.12
CA ASP A 172 6.58 -14.42 8.08
C ASP A 172 5.41 -13.89 8.91
N GLU A 173 5.57 -12.70 9.49
CA GLU A 173 4.56 -12.10 10.34
C GLU A 173 3.35 -11.62 9.51
N LEU A 174 3.59 -11.06 8.31
CA LEU A 174 2.52 -10.65 7.40
C LEU A 174 1.63 -11.84 6.99
N LEU A 175 2.22 -13.01 6.76
CA LEU A 175 1.47 -14.24 6.43
C LEU A 175 0.58 -14.66 7.60
N ARG A 176 1.10 -14.68 8.82
CA ARG A 176 0.34 -15.01 10.05
C ARG A 176 -0.87 -14.08 10.23
N TRP A 177 -0.68 -12.76 10.06
CA TRP A 177 -1.76 -11.79 10.12
C TRP A 177 -2.77 -11.97 8.98
N THR A 178 -2.31 -12.32 7.79
CA THR A 178 -3.18 -12.56 6.63
C THR A 178 -4.15 -13.71 6.90
N GLU A 179 -3.65 -14.81 7.47
CA GLU A 179 -4.44 -15.97 7.87
C GLU A 179 -5.39 -15.65 9.03
N ALA A 180 -4.88 -14.96 10.06
CA ALA A 180 -5.67 -14.62 11.25
C ALA A 180 -6.85 -13.66 10.94
N LEU A 181 -6.69 -12.75 9.99
CA LEU A 181 -7.73 -11.79 9.60
C LEU A 181 -8.68 -12.32 8.52
N GLN A 182 -8.39 -13.45 7.88
CA GLN A 182 -9.22 -14.01 6.82
C GLN A 182 -10.71 -14.17 7.22
N PRO A 183 -11.07 -14.69 8.42
CA PRO A 183 -12.46 -14.80 8.82
C PRO A 183 -13.21 -13.46 8.88
N LEU A 184 -12.51 -12.37 9.22
CA LEU A 184 -13.09 -11.03 9.26
C LEU A 184 -13.32 -10.48 7.85
N ARG A 185 -12.45 -10.80 6.88
CA ARG A 185 -12.63 -10.42 5.47
C ARG A 185 -13.81 -11.17 4.83
N LEU A 186 -13.95 -12.46 5.12
CA LEU A 186 -15.02 -13.29 4.56
C LEU A 186 -16.41 -12.97 5.17
N ASN A 187 -16.44 -12.41 6.39
CA ASN A 187 -17.66 -12.05 7.09
C ASN A 187 -17.61 -10.57 7.55
N PRO A 188 -17.53 -9.62 6.63
CA PRO A 188 -17.42 -8.23 6.99
C PRO A 188 -18.68 -7.74 7.70
N LEU A 189 -18.51 -6.83 8.68
CA LEU A 189 -19.64 -6.15 9.28
C LEU A 189 -20.44 -5.38 8.20
N PRO A 190 -21.78 -5.24 8.40
CA PRO A 190 -22.58 -4.45 7.49
C PRO A 190 -22.00 -3.04 7.34
N PRO A 191 -22.12 -2.42 6.16
CA PRO A 191 -21.60 -1.08 5.93
C PRO A 191 -22.20 -0.07 6.91
N VAL A 192 -21.34 0.77 7.49
CA VAL A 192 -21.81 1.88 8.31
C VAL A 192 -22.62 2.84 7.42
N PRO A 193 -23.83 3.25 7.84
CA PRO A 193 -24.61 4.20 7.07
C PRO A 193 -23.79 5.48 6.79
N VAL A 194 -23.63 5.83 5.55
CA VAL A 194 -23.07 7.12 5.14
C VAL A 194 -24.20 8.12 5.20
N GLY A 195 -23.97 9.27 5.84
CA GLY A 195 -24.97 10.35 5.89
C GLY A 195 -25.51 10.71 4.50
N PRO A 196 -26.64 11.46 4.44
CA PRO A 196 -27.21 11.87 3.16
C PRO A 196 -26.17 12.63 2.32
N PRO A 197 -26.27 12.56 0.97
CA PRO A 197 -25.40 13.33 0.10
C PRO A 197 -25.47 14.81 0.46
N VAL A 198 -24.33 15.50 0.43
CA VAL A 198 -24.27 16.93 0.71
C VAL A 198 -25.21 17.67 -0.25
N PRO A 199 -26.18 18.45 0.27
CA PRO A 199 -27.08 19.22 -0.60
C PRO A 199 -26.26 20.12 -1.53
N GLY A 200 -26.54 20.09 -2.83
CA GLY A 200 -25.85 20.92 -3.83
C GLY A 200 -24.61 20.30 -4.48
N ALA A 201 -24.23 19.08 -4.13
CA ALA A 201 -23.20 18.38 -4.91
C ALA A 201 -23.67 18.19 -6.35
N PRO A 202 -22.85 18.53 -7.37
CA PRO A 202 -23.24 18.35 -8.77
C PRO A 202 -23.51 16.88 -9.05
N ALA A 203 -24.56 16.61 -9.82
CA ALA A 203 -24.85 15.26 -10.28
C ALA A 203 -23.63 14.70 -11.05
N PRO A 204 -23.36 13.39 -10.95
CA PRO A 204 -22.30 12.79 -11.76
C PRO A 204 -22.56 13.11 -13.24
N ARG A 205 -21.57 13.67 -13.90
CA ARG A 205 -21.66 13.84 -15.37
C ARG A 205 -21.59 12.44 -15.97
N VAL A 206 -22.67 12.06 -16.62
CA VAL A 206 -22.81 10.83 -17.44
C VAL A 206 -21.85 10.90 -18.62
#